data_d884bed4091ef0de795f987feb6f4945
#
_entry.id   d884bed4091ef0de795f987feb6f4945
#
_cell.length_a   1.000
_cell.length_b   1.000
_cell.length_c   1.000
_cell.angle_alpha   90.00
_cell.angle_beta   90.00
_cell.angle_gamma   90.00
#
_symmetry.space_group_name_H-M   'P 1'
#
loop_
_entity.id
_entity.type
_entity.pdbx_description
1 polymer ?
#
loop_
_entity_poly.entity_id
_entity_poly.type
_entity_poly.pdbx_seq_one_letter_code
_entity_poly.pdbx_strand_id
1 'polypeptide(L)'
;MKTVGILIFDDVEELDFTGPLEVFGMAAHFGADCRTVTIAEQRKEIRCRHGLRVVPEFSLDDAPPLDLLIVPGGLGARTHARANAKILDFVRQQTGMVASVCTGALILANAGLLDGLTATTHHNSLDLLRQHRRSMRASERVSSSTIASRHRPA
;
A
#
# COMPACT_ATOMS: atom_id res chain seq x y z
N MET A 1 -21.14 -2.77 3.48
CA MET A 1 -20.25 -1.60 3.25
C MET A 1 -18.81 -2.10 3.19
N LYS A 2 -18.12 -1.87 2.08
CA LYS A 2 -16.71 -2.23 1.88
C LYS A 2 -15.78 -1.22 2.55
N THR A 3 -14.72 -1.67 3.19
CA THR A 3 -13.72 -0.77 3.81
C THR A 3 -12.42 -0.79 3.02
N VAL A 4 -12.02 0.38 2.53
CA VAL A 4 -10.76 0.61 1.83
C VAL A 4 -9.79 1.28 2.80
N GLY A 5 -8.74 0.57 3.19
CA GLY A 5 -7.64 1.12 4.00
C GLY A 5 -6.54 1.69 3.12
N ILE A 6 -6.02 2.84 3.47
CA ILE A 6 -4.84 3.43 2.83
C ILE A 6 -3.75 3.55 3.88
N LEU A 7 -2.66 2.81 3.68
CA LEU A 7 -1.49 2.88 4.57
C LEU A 7 -0.75 4.20 4.31
N ILE A 8 -0.41 4.92 5.36
CA ILE A 8 0.43 6.11 5.28
C ILE A 8 1.60 6.02 6.26
N PHE A 9 2.70 6.63 5.93
CA PHE A 9 3.95 6.64 6.70
C PHE A 9 4.77 7.88 6.36
N ASP A 10 5.74 8.23 7.17
CA ASP A 10 6.61 9.38 6.89
C ASP A 10 7.29 9.25 5.53
N ASP A 11 7.43 10.36 4.81
CA ASP A 11 7.93 10.43 3.43
C ASP A 11 7.11 9.62 2.40
N VAL A 12 5.82 9.38 2.68
CA VAL A 12 4.87 8.86 1.69
C VAL A 12 4.70 9.88 0.55
N GLU A 13 4.56 9.40 -0.69
CA GLU A 13 4.23 10.26 -1.83
C GLU A 13 2.76 10.70 -1.76
N GLU A 14 2.52 12.01 -1.77
CA GLU A 14 1.18 12.59 -1.58
C GLU A 14 0.16 12.05 -2.59
N LEU A 15 0.51 12.07 -3.87
CA LEU A 15 -0.42 11.66 -4.92
C LEU A 15 -0.77 10.16 -4.84
N ASP A 16 0.15 9.33 -4.35
CA ASP A 16 -0.04 7.88 -4.29
C ASP A 16 -1.11 7.46 -3.27
N PHE A 17 -1.38 8.28 -2.26
CA PHE A 17 -2.44 8.02 -1.29
C PHE A 17 -3.65 8.93 -1.44
N THR A 18 -3.46 10.21 -1.80
CA THR A 18 -4.57 11.15 -1.99
C THR A 18 -5.38 10.84 -3.23
N GLY A 19 -4.74 10.34 -4.30
CA GLY A 19 -5.44 9.89 -5.51
C GLY A 19 -6.48 8.80 -5.21
N PRO A 20 -6.09 7.65 -4.63
CA PRO A 20 -7.04 6.64 -4.21
C PRO A 20 -8.05 7.13 -3.16
N LEU A 21 -7.62 7.96 -2.19
CA LEU A 21 -8.52 8.54 -1.19
C LEU A 21 -9.66 9.30 -1.86
N GLU A 22 -9.35 10.14 -2.83
CA GLU A 22 -10.34 10.91 -3.57
C GLU A 22 -11.25 10.02 -4.43
N VAL A 23 -10.67 9.08 -5.16
CA VAL A 23 -11.44 8.18 -6.04
C VAL A 23 -12.48 7.38 -5.25
N PHE A 24 -12.09 6.75 -4.15
CA PHE A 24 -13.01 5.97 -3.33
C PHE A 24 -13.96 6.87 -2.52
N GLY A 25 -13.51 8.06 -2.09
CA GLY A 25 -14.35 9.06 -1.44
C GLY A 25 -15.46 9.54 -2.35
N MET A 26 -15.14 9.87 -3.61
CA MET A 26 -16.13 10.26 -4.61
C MET A 26 -17.05 9.09 -5.01
N ALA A 27 -16.53 7.88 -5.12
CA ALA A 27 -17.35 6.71 -5.37
C ALA A 27 -18.43 6.55 -4.27
N ALA A 28 -18.03 6.68 -2.99
CA ALA A 28 -18.97 6.64 -1.87
C ALA A 28 -19.99 7.78 -1.93
N HIS A 29 -19.56 9.01 -2.28
CA HIS A 29 -20.44 10.16 -2.46
C HIS A 29 -21.52 9.90 -3.53
N PHE A 30 -21.17 9.21 -4.60
CA PHE A 30 -22.10 8.81 -5.67
C PHE A 30 -22.84 7.49 -5.41
N GLY A 31 -22.82 6.98 -4.17
CA GLY A 31 -23.66 5.88 -3.73
C GLY A 31 -23.01 4.49 -3.78
N ALA A 32 -21.68 4.39 -3.99
CA ALA A 32 -21.00 3.12 -3.78
C ALA A 32 -21.00 2.76 -2.29
N ASP A 33 -21.29 1.50 -1.98
CA ASP A 33 -21.31 0.99 -0.60
C ASP A 33 -19.88 0.75 -0.07
N CYS A 34 -19.10 1.81 0.06
CA CYS A 34 -17.73 1.78 0.55
C CYS A 34 -17.41 2.99 1.43
N ARG A 35 -16.38 2.82 2.27
CA ARG A 35 -15.72 3.89 3.01
C ARG A 35 -14.21 3.78 2.87
N THR A 36 -13.51 4.90 2.94
CA THR A 36 -12.04 4.95 2.93
C THR A 36 -11.53 5.40 4.29
N VAL A 37 -10.48 4.75 4.78
CA VAL A 37 -9.81 5.10 6.05
C VAL A 37 -8.30 5.16 5.86
N THR A 38 -7.64 6.08 6.56
CA THR A 38 -6.18 6.18 6.59
C THR A 38 -5.61 5.49 7.81
N ILE A 39 -4.53 4.74 7.62
CA ILE A 39 -3.92 3.88 8.65
C ILE A 39 -2.42 4.13 8.67
N ALA A 40 -1.83 4.31 9.86
CA ALA A 40 -0.38 4.39 10.03
C ALA A 40 0.08 3.53 11.23
N GLU A 41 1.38 3.40 11.43
CA GLU A 41 1.92 2.64 12.57
C GLU A 41 1.34 3.13 13.91
N GLN A 42 1.15 4.42 14.05
CA GLN A 42 0.56 5.07 15.21
C GLN A 42 -0.35 6.22 14.77
N ARG A 43 -1.31 6.61 15.60
CA ARG A 43 -2.14 7.82 15.37
C ARG A 43 -1.36 9.10 15.68
N LYS A 44 -0.26 9.32 14.93
CA LYS A 44 0.56 10.53 15.01
C LYS A 44 0.56 11.23 13.66
N GLU A 45 0.86 12.52 13.69
CA GLU A 45 1.08 13.28 12.47
C GLU A 45 2.17 12.61 11.61
N ILE A 46 1.83 12.36 10.36
CA ILE A 46 2.72 11.87 9.31
C ILE A 46 3.13 13.07 8.45
N ARG A 47 4.42 13.22 8.22
CA ARG A 47 4.96 14.19 7.28
C ARG A 47 5.23 13.52 5.94
N CYS A 48 4.46 13.92 4.94
CA CYS A 48 4.59 13.41 3.59
C CYS A 48 5.85 13.96 2.88
N ARG A 49 6.17 13.39 1.74
CA ARG A 49 7.39 13.66 0.96
C ARG A 49 7.61 15.15 0.63
N HIS A 50 6.56 15.88 0.28
CA HIS A 50 6.60 17.30 -0.09
C HIS A 50 6.05 18.25 0.96
N GLY A 51 5.83 17.73 2.19
CA GLY A 51 5.55 18.55 3.36
C GLY A 51 4.10 18.60 3.80
N LEU A 52 3.19 17.93 3.10
CA LEU A 52 1.83 17.75 3.60
C LEU A 52 1.87 17.00 4.95
N ARG A 53 1.06 17.43 5.90
CA ARG A 53 0.94 16.79 7.20
C ARG A 53 -0.45 16.20 7.35
N VAL A 54 -0.50 14.93 7.72
CA VAL A 54 -1.74 14.16 7.83
C VAL A 54 -1.76 13.40 9.14
N VAL A 55 -2.88 13.44 9.83
CA VAL A 55 -3.13 12.58 10.99
C VAL A 55 -3.95 11.38 10.53
N PRO A 56 -3.45 10.14 10.68
CA PRO A 56 -4.19 8.94 10.29
C PRO A 56 -5.44 8.75 11.17
N GLU A 57 -6.48 8.17 10.57
CA GLU A 57 -7.72 7.84 11.29
C GLU A 57 -7.51 6.67 12.27
N PHE A 58 -6.70 5.68 11.87
CA PHE A 58 -6.39 4.49 12.66
C PHE A 58 -4.89 4.24 12.78
N SER A 59 -4.51 3.53 13.83
CA SER A 59 -3.21 2.86 13.93
C SER A 59 -3.28 1.45 13.33
N LEU A 60 -2.12 0.78 13.16
CA LEU A 60 -2.10 -0.63 12.75
C LEU A 60 -2.82 -1.54 13.76
N ASP A 61 -2.80 -1.17 15.05
CA ASP A 61 -3.34 -1.99 16.14
C ASP A 61 -4.87 -1.95 16.22
N ASP A 62 -5.50 -0.86 15.78
CA ASP A 62 -6.95 -0.65 15.87
C ASP A 62 -7.65 -0.47 14.51
N ALA A 63 -6.95 -0.77 13.43
CA ALA A 63 -7.51 -0.73 12.08
C ALA A 63 -8.69 -1.71 11.94
N PRO A 64 -9.79 -1.28 11.32
CA PRO A 64 -10.92 -2.16 11.07
C PRO A 64 -10.56 -3.26 10.05
N PRO A 65 -11.35 -4.34 9.95
CA PRO A 65 -11.22 -5.30 8.86
C PRO A 65 -11.32 -4.59 7.51
N LEU A 66 -10.38 -4.91 6.60
CA LEU A 66 -10.27 -4.26 5.29
C LEU A 66 -10.66 -5.22 4.17
N ASP A 67 -11.47 -4.74 3.22
CA ASP A 67 -11.73 -5.43 1.95
C ASP A 67 -10.62 -5.15 0.93
N LEU A 68 -10.02 -3.96 1.00
CA LEU A 68 -8.89 -3.54 0.18
C LEU A 68 -7.91 -2.74 1.05
N LEU A 69 -6.64 -3.09 0.98
CA LEU A 69 -5.54 -2.26 1.49
C LEU A 69 -4.76 -1.67 0.33
N ILE A 70 -4.59 -0.35 0.30
CA ILE A 70 -3.73 0.36 -0.65
C ILE A 70 -2.43 0.74 0.05
N VAL A 71 -1.32 0.36 -0.56
CA VAL A 71 0.03 0.62 -0.07
C VAL A 71 0.72 1.58 -1.03
N PRO A 72 0.84 2.87 -0.69
CA PRO A 72 1.45 3.89 -1.52
C PRO A 72 2.97 3.78 -1.54
N GLY A 73 3.59 4.51 -2.45
CA GLY A 73 5.04 4.64 -2.55
C GLY A 73 5.59 5.89 -1.86
N GLY A 74 6.72 6.34 -2.33
CA GLY A 74 7.45 7.48 -1.81
C GLY A 74 8.85 7.11 -1.34
N LEU A 75 9.56 8.10 -0.79
CA LEU A 75 10.89 7.87 -0.22
C LEU A 75 10.79 6.92 0.98
N GLY A 76 9.78 7.06 1.82
CA GLY A 76 9.54 6.20 2.97
C GLY A 76 9.37 4.73 2.59
N ALA A 77 8.67 4.43 1.49
CA ALA A 77 8.53 3.07 0.97
C ALA A 77 9.86 2.45 0.55
N ARG A 78 10.79 3.25 0.02
CA ARG A 78 12.12 2.79 -0.41
C ARG A 78 13.13 2.67 0.72
N THR A 79 12.85 3.30 1.85
CA THR A 79 13.75 3.37 3.01
C THR A 79 13.18 2.59 4.20
N HIS A 80 12.52 3.27 5.13
CA HIS A 80 12.16 2.72 6.43
C HIS A 80 10.89 1.83 6.41
N ALA A 81 9.86 2.18 5.63
CA ALA A 81 8.59 1.47 5.70
C ALA A 81 8.71 0.00 5.23
N ARG A 82 9.49 -0.26 4.17
CA ARG A 82 9.75 -1.63 3.69
C ARG A 82 10.59 -2.50 4.64
N ALA A 83 11.21 -1.90 5.65
CA ALA A 83 11.99 -2.59 6.66
C ALA A 83 11.30 -2.61 8.04
N ASN A 84 10.16 -1.93 8.18
CA ASN A 84 9.42 -1.86 9.42
C ASN A 84 8.61 -3.14 9.64
N ALA A 85 8.99 -3.93 10.65
CA ALA A 85 8.39 -5.23 10.95
C ALA A 85 6.87 -5.13 11.19
N LYS A 86 6.40 -4.09 11.90
CA LYS A 86 4.96 -3.92 12.18
C LYS A 86 4.16 -3.65 10.91
N ILE A 87 4.68 -2.78 10.02
CA ILE A 87 4.06 -2.52 8.71
C ILE A 87 4.02 -3.80 7.88
N LEU A 88 5.14 -4.53 7.81
CA LEU A 88 5.21 -5.78 7.04
C LEU A 88 4.25 -6.84 7.58
N ASP A 89 4.17 -6.98 8.90
CA ASP A 89 3.25 -7.94 9.53
C ASP A 89 1.79 -7.56 9.30
N PHE A 90 1.45 -6.27 9.44
CA PHE A 90 0.11 -5.78 9.12
C PHE A 90 -0.28 -6.07 7.67
N VAL A 91 0.59 -5.74 6.71
CA VAL A 91 0.36 -6.00 5.27
C VAL A 91 0.23 -7.52 5.01
N ARG A 92 1.07 -8.34 5.65
CA ARG A 92 1.07 -9.81 5.51
C ARG A 92 -0.22 -10.44 6.04
N GLN A 93 -0.79 -9.89 7.09
CA GLN A 93 -1.99 -10.43 7.75
C GLN A 93 -3.29 -10.08 7.03
N GLN A 94 -3.28 -9.18 6.04
CA GLN A 94 -4.48 -8.83 5.30
C GLN A 94 -5.10 -10.04 4.62
N THR A 95 -6.40 -10.21 4.81
CA THR A 95 -7.20 -11.29 4.19
C THR A 95 -7.94 -10.82 2.94
N GLY A 96 -8.13 -9.50 2.80
CA GLY A 96 -8.70 -8.86 1.64
C GLY A 96 -7.68 -8.66 0.51
N MET A 97 -8.07 -7.88 -0.47
CA MET A 97 -7.19 -7.49 -1.57
C MET A 97 -6.13 -6.51 -1.08
N VAL A 98 -4.90 -6.65 -1.57
CA VAL A 98 -3.82 -5.67 -1.33
C VAL A 98 -3.35 -5.13 -2.68
N ALA A 99 -3.35 -3.82 -2.81
CA ALA A 99 -2.86 -3.11 -3.99
C ALA A 99 -1.73 -2.16 -3.60
N SER A 100 -0.74 -2.01 -4.47
CA SER A 100 0.31 -1.02 -4.29
C SER A 100 0.31 0.00 -5.41
N VAL A 101 0.72 1.22 -5.08
CA VAL A 101 0.97 2.30 -6.02
C VAL A 101 2.45 2.63 -5.99
N CYS A 102 3.06 2.90 -7.16
CA CYS A 102 4.44 3.34 -7.29
C CYS A 102 5.41 2.38 -6.55
N THR A 103 6.24 2.89 -5.66
CA THR A 103 7.21 2.10 -4.88
C THR A 103 6.62 1.33 -3.69
N GLY A 104 5.31 1.41 -3.47
CA GLY A 104 4.62 0.56 -2.50
C GLY A 104 4.79 -0.94 -2.76
N ALA A 105 5.05 -1.33 -4.01
CA ALA A 105 5.37 -2.71 -4.38
C ALA A 105 6.60 -3.27 -3.63
N LEU A 106 7.53 -2.42 -3.20
CA LEU A 106 8.69 -2.84 -2.40
C LEU A 106 8.27 -3.31 -0.99
N ILE A 107 7.25 -2.68 -0.42
CA ILE A 107 6.68 -3.11 0.87
C ILE A 107 6.01 -4.48 0.69
N LEU A 108 5.22 -4.66 -0.38
CA LEU A 108 4.57 -5.94 -0.69
C LEU A 108 5.60 -7.05 -0.93
N ALA A 109 6.70 -6.75 -1.63
CA ALA A 109 7.79 -7.70 -1.87
C ALA A 109 8.45 -8.14 -0.56
N ASN A 110 8.76 -7.18 0.33
CA ASN A 110 9.35 -7.48 1.64
C ASN A 110 8.37 -8.24 2.56
N ALA A 111 7.07 -8.01 2.40
CA ALA A 111 6.04 -8.78 3.09
C ALA A 111 5.83 -10.19 2.51
N GLY A 112 6.49 -10.55 1.38
CA GLY A 112 6.35 -11.85 0.72
C GLY A 112 5.03 -12.04 -0.03
N LEU A 113 4.30 -10.95 -0.31
CA LEU A 113 3.01 -11.02 -1.02
C LEU A 113 3.16 -11.14 -2.54
N LEU A 114 4.35 -10.89 -3.08
CA LEU A 114 4.61 -10.91 -4.51
C LEU A 114 5.29 -12.22 -4.98
N ASP A 115 5.49 -13.17 -4.09
CA ASP A 115 6.12 -14.44 -4.40
C ASP A 115 5.31 -15.22 -5.46
N GLY A 116 5.97 -15.62 -6.55
CA GLY A 116 5.33 -16.29 -7.69
C GLY A 116 4.52 -15.40 -8.62
N LEU A 117 4.36 -14.12 -8.30
CA LEU A 117 3.57 -13.18 -9.09
C LEU A 117 4.43 -12.36 -10.05
N THR A 118 3.79 -11.82 -11.08
CA THR A 118 4.38 -10.76 -11.92
C THR A 118 4.01 -9.42 -11.32
N ALA A 119 5.04 -8.63 -10.98
CA ALA A 119 4.85 -7.32 -10.34
C ALA A 119 5.63 -6.22 -11.06
N THR A 120 5.19 -5.01 -10.87
CA THR A 120 5.86 -3.80 -11.34
C THR A 120 5.96 -2.75 -10.23
N THR A 121 6.77 -1.74 -10.45
CA THR A 121 6.95 -0.60 -9.55
C THR A 121 7.31 0.64 -10.38
N HIS A 122 7.53 1.76 -9.73
CA HIS A 122 8.07 2.94 -10.40
C HIS A 122 9.37 2.58 -11.14
N HIS A 123 9.52 3.06 -12.40
CA HIS A 123 10.62 2.67 -13.30
C HIS A 123 12.02 2.80 -12.68
N ASN A 124 12.28 3.85 -11.90
CA ASN A 124 13.57 4.06 -11.22
C ASN A 124 13.83 3.09 -10.05
N SER A 125 12.87 2.24 -9.70
CA SER A 125 12.96 1.28 -8.59
C SER A 125 12.81 -0.17 -9.04
N LEU A 126 12.79 -0.43 -10.35
CA LEU A 126 12.71 -1.79 -10.90
C LEU A 126 13.88 -2.67 -10.45
N ASP A 127 15.09 -2.11 -10.36
CA ASP A 127 16.26 -2.86 -9.90
C ASP A 127 16.16 -3.23 -8.41
N LEU A 128 15.58 -2.36 -7.57
CA LEU A 128 15.28 -2.69 -6.19
C LEU A 128 14.24 -3.82 -6.10
N LEU A 129 13.21 -3.79 -6.92
CA LEU A 129 12.21 -4.84 -6.97
C LEU A 129 12.82 -6.16 -7.49
N ARG A 130 13.72 -6.09 -8.46
CA ARG A 130 14.45 -7.25 -8.99
C ARG A 130 15.35 -7.95 -7.97
N GLN A 131 15.79 -7.28 -6.92
CA GLN A 131 16.57 -7.90 -5.84
C GLN A 131 15.76 -8.95 -5.06
N HIS A 132 14.43 -8.86 -5.10
CA HIS A 132 13.49 -9.85 -4.51
C HIS A 132 13.21 -11.06 -5.44
N ARG A 133 14.00 -11.26 -6.50
CA ARG A 133 13.77 -12.19 -7.62
C ARG A 133 13.72 -13.68 -7.29
N ARG A 134 13.95 -14.11 -6.07
CA ARG A 134 13.92 -15.58 -5.79
C ARG A 134 12.55 -16.22 -6.05
N SER A 135 11.50 -15.41 -6.16
CA SER A 135 10.11 -15.90 -6.28
C SER A 135 9.20 -15.04 -7.17
N MET A 136 9.66 -13.93 -7.74
CA MET A 136 8.83 -12.96 -8.46
C MET A 136 9.35 -12.67 -9.88
N ARG A 137 8.43 -12.38 -10.82
CA ARG A 137 8.78 -11.87 -12.16
C ARG A 137 8.53 -10.35 -12.20
N ALA A 138 9.59 -9.55 -12.35
CA ALA A 138 9.45 -8.11 -12.55
C ALA A 138 8.98 -7.83 -13.98
N SER A 139 7.91 -7.04 -14.13
CA SER A 139 7.39 -6.60 -15.44
C SER A 139 7.80 -5.15 -15.70
N GLU A 140 8.26 -4.88 -16.91
CA GLU A 140 8.58 -3.53 -17.39
C GLU A 140 7.38 -2.82 -18.01
N ARG A 141 6.18 -3.43 -17.99
CA ARG A 141 4.97 -2.79 -18.49
C ARG A 141 4.68 -1.54 -17.67
N VAL A 142 4.29 -0.49 -18.36
CA VAL A 142 3.95 0.83 -17.79
C VAL A 142 2.65 0.74 -16.99
N SER A 143 2.75 0.19 -15.80
CA SER A 143 1.71 0.28 -14.77
C SER A 143 2.43 0.61 -13.46
N SER A 144 2.09 1.71 -12.85
CA SER A 144 2.65 2.09 -11.54
C SER A 144 1.99 1.37 -10.37
N SER A 145 1.08 0.43 -10.63
CA SER A 145 0.33 -0.28 -9.60
C SER A 145 0.43 -1.80 -9.76
N THR A 146 0.50 -2.50 -8.63
CA THR A 146 0.47 -3.96 -8.52
C THR A 146 -0.65 -4.37 -7.58
N ILE A 147 -1.44 -5.36 -7.99
CA ILE A 147 -2.51 -5.94 -7.17
C ILE A 147 -2.10 -7.36 -6.81
N ALA A 148 -2.05 -7.64 -5.51
CA ALA A 148 -1.88 -8.97 -4.97
C ALA A 148 -3.21 -9.42 -4.31
N SER A 149 -3.75 -10.54 -4.74
CA SER A 149 -4.90 -11.17 -4.08
C SER A 149 -4.48 -12.54 -3.57
N ARG A 150 -4.71 -12.81 -2.31
CA ARG A 150 -4.58 -14.18 -1.79
C ARG A 150 -5.87 -14.93 -2.10
N HIS A 151 -5.83 -15.80 -3.12
CA HIS A 151 -6.82 -16.86 -3.21
C HIS A 151 -6.49 -17.88 -2.10
N ARG A 152 -7.35 -17.98 -1.09
CA ARG A 152 -7.37 -19.20 -0.26
C ARG A 152 -7.98 -20.28 -1.16
N PRO A 153 -7.30 -21.41 -1.40
CA PRO A 153 -8.00 -22.57 -1.92
C PRO A 153 -9.08 -22.96 -0.89
N ALA A 154 -10.27 -23.24 -1.40
CA ALA A 154 -11.39 -23.74 -0.63
C ALA A 154 -11.06 -25.08 0.05
#